data_4bc81b17526bcf162288c03bf0bf8acf
#
_entry.id   4bc81b17526bcf162288c03bf0bf8acf
#
_cell.length_a   1.000
_cell.length_b   1.000
_cell.length_c   1.000
_cell.angle_alpha   90.00
_cell.angle_beta   90.00
_cell.angle_gamma   90.00
#
_symmetry.space_group_name_H-M   'P 1'
#
loop_
_entity.id
_entity.type
_entity.pdbx_description
1 polymer ?
#
loop_
_entity_poly.entity_id
_entity_poly.type
_entity_poly.pdbx_seq_one_letter_code
_entity_poly.pdbx_strand_id
1 'polypeptide(L)'
;LPLVEGGTFGSFSTSIGLRVYDQLAGVRRNERRTMLSKEETLGYEPLLRSEHLVGGGRYVEYKTDDARLTMEVLKSAISYGGRPVNYTKAESLVYHNGKAVGVEVRDLLTDRTYTIRAKKIINATGPWVDELREQDGSKSGKSLHLTKGIHLVIDQADFPLRQAVYFDVSDGRMIFAIPREGKTYVGTTDTNYKGDILEPGVTEEDRDYILKATNDMFNIELRPEHVESTWSGLRPLIHEDGKDPSELSRKDEIFVSKSGLMSIAGGKLTGYRKMAERIINMVAEQFKKEEDRIYLESRTRHILLGGGHKDGSKGFARYLKEQQPKGEALGLSPDETTWLIQRYGTNVERVYELIRSRGSEAERYQLPLHWFGALLYGLEAELVMQPGDFLNRRASAVFFDYPNAEKYADGVLALMRSELGWSAEEEAKANESIKREFDAVRVKSSVPS
;
A
#
# COMPACT_ATOMS: atom_id res chain seq x y z
N LEU A 1 9.45 -18.14 -9.76
CA LEU A 1 10.79 -18.09 -9.20
C LEU A 1 11.71 -18.85 -10.15
N PRO A 2 12.50 -18.19 -11.03
CA PRO A 2 13.53 -18.86 -11.84
C PRO A 2 14.64 -19.39 -10.93
N LEU A 3 15.22 -20.52 -11.30
CA LEU A 3 16.37 -21.13 -10.64
C LEU A 3 17.55 -21.05 -11.60
N VAL A 4 18.63 -20.39 -11.15
CA VAL A 4 19.84 -20.18 -11.95
C VAL A 4 21.04 -20.90 -11.31
N GLU A 5 22.01 -21.30 -12.14
CA GLU A 5 23.28 -21.88 -11.67
C GLU A 5 24.02 -20.90 -10.76
N GLY A 6 24.44 -21.36 -9.59
CA GLY A 6 25.11 -20.51 -8.60
C GLY A 6 24.22 -19.50 -7.87
N GLY A 7 22.93 -19.51 -8.12
CA GLY A 7 21.97 -18.65 -7.41
C GLY A 7 21.73 -19.07 -5.96
N THR A 8 21.05 -18.20 -5.22
CA THR A 8 20.74 -18.40 -3.79
C THR A 8 19.87 -19.64 -3.54
N PHE A 9 19.04 -20.02 -4.52
CA PHE A 9 18.06 -21.09 -4.40
C PHE A 9 18.39 -22.29 -5.29
N GLY A 10 18.74 -23.42 -4.67
CA GLY A 10 18.82 -24.70 -5.35
C GLY A 10 17.42 -25.32 -5.56
N SER A 11 17.26 -26.19 -6.59
CA SER A 11 15.99 -26.83 -6.91
C SER A 11 15.38 -27.61 -5.74
N PHE A 12 16.20 -28.32 -4.98
CA PHE A 12 15.76 -29.11 -3.83
C PHE A 12 15.31 -28.23 -2.65
N SER A 13 16.11 -27.23 -2.28
CA SER A 13 15.78 -26.30 -1.16
C SER A 13 14.54 -25.47 -1.48
N THR A 14 14.40 -25.01 -2.72
CA THR A 14 13.19 -24.30 -3.19
C THR A 14 11.96 -25.20 -3.12
N SER A 15 12.07 -26.45 -3.55
CA SER A 15 10.96 -27.40 -3.48
C SER A 15 10.47 -27.62 -2.05
N ILE A 16 11.38 -27.74 -1.08
CA ILE A 16 11.03 -27.87 0.34
C ILE A 16 10.43 -26.58 0.87
N GLY A 17 11.07 -25.45 0.61
CA GLY A 17 10.60 -24.14 1.07
C GLY A 17 9.18 -23.81 0.59
N LEU A 18 8.91 -23.98 -0.69
CA LEU A 18 7.58 -23.79 -1.28
C LEU A 18 6.55 -24.81 -0.75
N ARG A 19 6.96 -26.04 -0.43
CA ARG A 19 6.07 -27.04 0.19
C ARG A 19 5.65 -26.63 1.60
N VAL A 20 6.59 -26.12 2.38
CA VAL A 20 6.30 -25.56 3.72
C VAL A 20 5.38 -24.35 3.61
N TYR A 21 5.64 -23.46 2.65
CA TYR A 21 4.79 -22.33 2.34
C TYR A 21 3.34 -22.74 2.02
N ASP A 22 3.14 -23.67 1.07
CA ASP A 22 1.82 -24.19 0.71
C ASP A 22 1.04 -24.74 1.92
N GLN A 23 1.74 -25.41 2.83
CA GLN A 23 1.14 -26.01 4.02
C GLN A 23 0.77 -24.94 5.05
N LEU A 24 1.65 -23.98 5.32
CA LEU A 24 1.40 -22.88 6.26
C LEU A 24 0.33 -21.92 5.76
N ALA A 25 0.33 -21.62 4.47
CA ALA A 25 -0.65 -20.72 3.84
C ALA A 25 -2.00 -21.40 3.57
N GLY A 26 -2.14 -22.71 3.79
CA GLY A 26 -3.37 -23.45 3.52
C GLY A 26 -3.78 -23.44 2.05
N VAL A 27 -2.80 -23.42 1.14
CA VAL A 27 -3.00 -23.30 -0.32
C VAL A 27 -3.86 -24.45 -0.84
N ARG A 28 -4.85 -24.15 -1.68
CA ARG A 28 -5.74 -25.14 -2.29
C ARG A 28 -4.95 -26.10 -3.16
N ARG A 29 -5.41 -27.35 -3.25
CA ARG A 29 -4.67 -28.42 -3.96
C ARG A 29 -4.30 -28.07 -5.41
N ASN A 30 -5.14 -27.35 -6.12
CA ASN A 30 -4.94 -26.92 -7.51
C ASN A 30 -4.07 -25.63 -7.65
N GLU A 31 -3.73 -25.00 -6.54
CA GLU A 31 -2.91 -23.78 -6.48
C GLU A 31 -1.53 -24.06 -5.86
N ARG A 32 -1.26 -25.32 -5.49
CA ARG A 32 0.01 -25.70 -4.88
C ARG A 32 1.17 -25.54 -5.86
N ARG A 33 2.33 -25.38 -5.30
CA ARG A 33 3.58 -25.24 -6.03
C ARG A 33 3.81 -26.35 -7.07
N THR A 34 4.46 -25.99 -8.15
CA THR A 34 4.97 -26.93 -9.17
C THR A 34 6.42 -26.57 -9.46
N MET A 35 7.29 -27.58 -9.45
CA MET A 35 8.66 -27.40 -9.95
C MET A 35 8.63 -27.60 -11.47
N LEU A 36 9.31 -26.70 -12.18
CA LEU A 36 9.31 -26.63 -13.64
C LEU A 36 10.70 -26.95 -14.19
N SER A 37 10.78 -27.61 -15.33
CA SER A 37 12.01 -27.73 -16.12
C SER A 37 12.39 -26.35 -16.69
N LYS A 38 13.57 -26.24 -17.29
CA LYS A 38 14.02 -25.05 -18.00
C LYS A 38 13.05 -24.67 -19.12
N GLU A 39 12.66 -25.62 -19.94
CA GLU A 39 11.74 -25.43 -21.08
C GLU A 39 10.36 -24.99 -20.62
N GLU A 40 9.83 -25.64 -19.58
CA GLU A 40 8.54 -25.24 -18.97
C GLU A 40 8.62 -23.83 -18.40
N THR A 41 9.72 -23.47 -17.73
CA THR A 41 9.92 -22.13 -17.16
C THR A 41 9.92 -21.07 -18.25
N LEU A 42 10.66 -21.27 -19.33
CA LEU A 42 10.67 -20.39 -20.50
C LEU A 42 9.33 -20.36 -21.23
N GLY A 43 8.56 -21.46 -21.20
CA GLY A 43 7.21 -21.51 -21.74
C GLY A 43 6.25 -20.59 -20.98
N TYR A 44 6.39 -20.50 -19.65
CA TYR A 44 5.63 -19.58 -18.81
C TYR A 44 6.09 -18.14 -18.94
N GLU A 45 7.41 -17.90 -18.94
CA GLU A 45 7.99 -16.56 -19.07
C GLU A 45 9.14 -16.53 -20.06
N PRO A 46 8.85 -16.27 -21.35
CA PRO A 46 9.85 -16.30 -22.41
C PRO A 46 10.92 -15.20 -22.33
N LEU A 47 10.68 -14.14 -21.55
CA LEU A 47 11.63 -13.05 -21.40
C LEU A 47 12.81 -13.41 -20.50
N LEU A 48 12.74 -14.49 -19.73
CA LEU A 48 13.85 -14.94 -18.89
C LEU A 48 15.07 -15.29 -19.76
N ARG A 49 16.25 -14.87 -19.32
CA ARG A 49 17.50 -15.31 -19.96
C ARG A 49 17.64 -16.83 -19.79
N SER A 50 17.98 -17.50 -20.89
CA SER A 50 18.16 -18.95 -20.91
C SER A 50 19.54 -19.39 -20.39
N GLU A 51 20.53 -18.49 -20.46
CA GLU A 51 21.86 -18.72 -19.92
C GLU A 51 21.76 -18.93 -18.40
N HIS A 52 22.39 -19.96 -17.89
CA HIS A 52 22.37 -20.34 -16.47
C HIS A 52 21.01 -20.71 -15.87
N LEU A 53 19.90 -20.65 -16.63
CA LEU A 53 18.59 -21.09 -16.14
C LEU A 53 18.55 -22.63 -16.08
N VAL A 54 18.26 -23.19 -14.91
CA VAL A 54 18.15 -24.64 -14.69
C VAL A 54 16.71 -25.13 -14.50
N GLY A 55 15.78 -24.22 -14.24
CA GLY A 55 14.37 -24.52 -14.03
C GLY A 55 13.64 -23.42 -13.29
N GLY A 56 12.51 -23.74 -12.68
CA GLY A 56 11.73 -22.78 -11.91
C GLY A 56 10.81 -23.40 -10.86
N GLY A 57 10.41 -22.60 -9.90
CA GLY A 57 9.34 -22.92 -8.96
C GLY A 57 8.12 -22.03 -9.24
N ARG A 58 7.00 -22.62 -9.61
CA ARG A 58 5.72 -21.92 -9.76
C ARG A 58 4.90 -22.09 -8.50
N TYR A 59 4.40 -21.00 -7.95
CA TYR A 59 3.52 -20.98 -6.78
C TYR A 59 2.56 -19.79 -6.87
N VAL A 60 1.53 -19.77 -6.04
CA VAL A 60 0.50 -18.73 -6.06
C VAL A 60 0.70 -17.79 -4.88
N GLU A 61 0.71 -16.50 -5.17
CA GLU A 61 0.64 -15.44 -4.18
C GLU A 61 -0.53 -14.50 -4.45
N TYR A 62 -0.97 -13.80 -3.40
CA TYR A 62 -2.01 -12.79 -3.52
C TYR A 62 -1.39 -11.42 -3.82
N LYS A 63 -1.94 -10.74 -4.82
CA LYS A 63 -1.63 -9.34 -5.10
C LYS A 63 -2.56 -8.44 -4.28
N THR A 64 -1.97 -7.54 -3.51
CA THR A 64 -2.70 -6.61 -2.64
C THR A 64 -2.50 -5.18 -3.12
N ASP A 65 -3.57 -4.42 -3.18
CA ASP A 65 -3.52 -2.96 -3.25
C ASP A 65 -3.60 -2.41 -1.82
N ASP A 66 -2.48 -1.93 -1.29
CA ASP A 66 -2.31 -1.54 0.11
C ASP A 66 -3.21 -0.36 0.48
N ALA A 67 -3.30 0.63 -0.42
CA ALA A 67 -4.13 1.81 -0.23
C ALA A 67 -5.61 1.44 -0.21
N ARG A 68 -6.06 0.60 -1.15
CA ARG A 68 -7.44 0.11 -1.19
C ARG A 68 -7.78 -0.74 0.03
N LEU A 69 -6.88 -1.64 0.44
CA LEU A 69 -7.06 -2.45 1.65
C LEU A 69 -7.25 -1.55 2.87
N THR A 70 -6.41 -0.52 3.03
CA THR A 70 -6.50 0.43 4.14
C THR A 70 -7.86 1.14 4.13
N MET A 71 -8.32 1.61 2.96
CA MET A 71 -9.62 2.28 2.83
C MET A 71 -10.78 1.35 3.17
N GLU A 72 -10.77 0.10 2.71
CA GLU A 72 -11.83 -0.85 3.03
C GLU A 72 -11.87 -1.22 4.53
N VAL A 73 -10.71 -1.27 5.19
CA VAL A 73 -10.63 -1.43 6.66
C VAL A 73 -11.21 -0.21 7.36
N LEU A 74 -10.88 1.02 6.93
CA LEU A 74 -11.43 2.25 7.52
C LEU A 74 -12.94 2.36 7.32
N LYS A 75 -13.46 2.08 6.12
CA LYS A 75 -14.91 2.05 5.85
C LYS A 75 -15.62 1.02 6.72
N SER A 76 -15.02 -0.16 6.88
CA SER A 76 -15.55 -1.17 7.80
C SER A 76 -15.55 -0.67 9.24
N ALA A 77 -14.47 0.00 9.69
CA ALA A 77 -14.42 0.59 11.03
C ALA A 77 -15.52 1.65 11.24
N ILE A 78 -15.81 2.48 10.23
CA ILE A 78 -16.92 3.47 10.28
C ILE A 78 -18.26 2.76 10.49
N SER A 79 -18.51 1.65 9.79
CA SER A 79 -19.76 0.90 9.93
C SER A 79 -19.96 0.29 11.34
N TYR A 80 -18.87 0.15 12.10
CA TYR A 80 -18.87 -0.26 13.51
C TYR A 80 -18.74 0.91 14.50
N GLY A 81 -18.91 2.16 14.06
CA GLY A 81 -18.90 3.36 14.90
C GLY A 81 -17.51 3.98 15.10
N GLY A 82 -16.49 3.50 14.40
CA GLY A 82 -15.18 4.14 14.35
C GLY A 82 -15.25 5.53 13.68
N ARG A 83 -14.36 6.42 14.08
CA ARG A 83 -14.30 7.79 13.52
C ARG A 83 -12.90 8.09 13.02
N PRO A 84 -12.51 7.60 11.83
CA PRO A 84 -11.24 7.98 11.22
C PRO A 84 -11.29 9.47 10.82
N VAL A 85 -10.20 10.16 11.06
CA VAL A 85 -10.02 11.57 10.66
C VAL A 85 -8.67 11.66 9.97
N ASN A 86 -8.65 12.08 8.71
CA ASN A 86 -7.43 12.39 7.98
C ASN A 86 -7.05 13.87 8.13
N TYR A 87 -5.88 14.25 7.62
CA TYR A 87 -5.30 15.58 7.75
C TYR A 87 -5.25 16.10 9.20
N THR A 88 -5.22 15.19 10.17
CA THR A 88 -5.16 15.51 11.60
C THR A 88 -3.85 14.95 12.17
N LYS A 89 -2.86 15.82 12.30
CA LYS A 89 -1.53 15.48 12.79
C LYS A 89 -1.50 15.47 14.31
N ALA A 90 -1.08 14.36 14.92
CA ALA A 90 -0.77 14.33 16.36
C ALA A 90 0.54 15.07 16.61
N GLU A 91 0.52 16.11 17.44
CA GLU A 91 1.69 16.94 17.73
C GLU A 91 2.30 16.62 19.09
N SER A 92 1.48 16.43 20.12
CA SER A 92 1.95 16.13 21.47
C SER A 92 0.94 15.30 22.26
N LEU A 93 1.43 14.64 23.32
CA LEU A 93 0.59 13.93 24.27
C LEU A 93 0.17 14.85 25.41
N VAL A 94 -1.07 14.73 25.86
CA VAL A 94 -1.60 15.46 27.01
C VAL A 94 -1.59 14.54 28.24
N TYR A 95 -0.99 15.01 29.34
CA TYR A 95 -0.83 14.22 30.56
C TYR A 95 -1.68 14.76 31.70
N HIS A 96 -2.13 13.84 32.53
CA HIS A 96 -2.70 14.13 33.85
C HIS A 96 -2.16 13.12 34.88
N ASN A 97 -1.54 13.61 35.94
CA ASN A 97 -0.90 12.79 36.99
C ASN A 97 0.04 11.71 36.39
N GLY A 98 0.86 12.06 35.39
CA GLY A 98 1.81 11.17 34.75
C GLY A 98 1.18 10.13 33.81
N LYS A 99 -0.13 10.22 33.53
CA LYS A 99 -0.83 9.36 32.57
C LYS A 99 -1.17 10.13 31.31
N ALA A 100 -0.98 9.52 30.16
CA ALA A 100 -1.42 10.06 28.88
C ALA A 100 -2.96 9.97 28.81
N VAL A 101 -3.63 11.11 28.73
CA VAL A 101 -5.10 11.23 28.75
C VAL A 101 -5.67 11.90 27.50
N GLY A 102 -4.83 12.24 26.55
CA GLY A 102 -5.25 12.90 25.32
C GLY A 102 -4.08 13.15 24.40
N VAL A 103 -4.41 13.68 23.23
CA VAL A 103 -3.47 14.08 22.19
C VAL A 103 -3.84 15.48 21.73
N GLU A 104 -2.87 16.38 21.66
CA GLU A 104 -3.01 17.64 20.96
C GLU A 104 -2.77 17.41 19.47
N VAL A 105 -3.70 17.86 18.65
CA VAL A 105 -3.69 17.62 17.22
C VAL A 105 -3.84 18.91 16.44
N ARG A 106 -3.24 18.95 15.25
CA ARG A 106 -3.40 20.03 14.28
C ARG A 106 -4.18 19.52 13.07
N ASP A 107 -5.23 20.22 12.72
CA ASP A 107 -5.91 20.06 11.43
C ASP A 107 -5.06 20.74 10.34
N LEU A 108 -4.51 19.94 9.44
CA LEU A 108 -3.62 20.42 8.38
C LEU A 108 -4.35 21.14 7.24
N LEU A 109 -5.68 21.10 7.19
CA LEU A 109 -6.48 21.83 6.21
C LEU A 109 -6.79 23.24 6.68
N THR A 110 -7.06 23.41 7.98
CA THR A 110 -7.47 24.69 8.58
C THR A 110 -6.42 25.32 9.48
N ASP A 111 -5.32 24.64 9.76
CA ASP A 111 -4.24 25.00 10.69
C ASP A 111 -4.71 25.21 12.14
N ARG A 112 -5.87 24.65 12.51
CA ARG A 112 -6.40 24.75 13.88
C ARG A 112 -5.86 23.62 14.74
N THR A 113 -5.56 23.94 15.99
CA THR A 113 -5.18 22.96 17.01
C THR A 113 -6.34 22.70 17.97
N TYR A 114 -6.48 21.44 18.39
CA TYR A 114 -7.45 21.03 19.39
C TYR A 114 -6.98 19.76 20.12
N THR A 115 -7.58 19.49 21.28
CA THR A 115 -7.23 18.33 22.09
C THR A 115 -8.28 17.23 21.93
N ILE A 116 -7.83 16.03 21.59
CA ILE A 116 -8.66 14.81 21.65
C ILE A 116 -8.36 14.11 22.96
N ARG A 117 -9.37 13.96 23.83
CA ARG A 117 -9.25 13.20 25.09
C ARG A 117 -9.62 11.74 24.88
N ALA A 118 -8.84 10.86 25.52
CA ALA A 118 -9.04 9.42 25.45
C ALA A 118 -8.62 8.73 26.76
N LYS A 119 -9.28 7.62 27.08
CA LYS A 119 -8.89 6.76 28.19
C LYS A 119 -7.65 5.91 27.88
N LYS A 120 -7.47 5.53 26.61
CA LYS A 120 -6.33 4.76 26.12
C LYS A 120 -5.85 5.36 24.82
N ILE A 121 -4.54 5.44 24.66
CA ILE A 121 -3.88 6.00 23.47
C ILE A 121 -2.97 4.93 22.89
N ILE A 122 -3.14 4.68 21.59
CA ILE A 122 -2.32 3.73 20.83
C ILE A 122 -1.52 4.52 19.79
N ASN A 123 -0.21 4.40 19.86
CA ASN A 123 0.72 4.89 18.89
C ASN A 123 0.96 3.79 17.83
N ALA A 124 0.40 3.94 16.65
CA ALA A 124 0.58 3.06 15.49
C ALA A 124 1.06 3.86 14.28
N THR A 125 1.95 4.82 14.50
CA THR A 125 2.39 5.84 13.53
C THR A 125 3.47 5.33 12.56
N GLY A 126 3.70 4.01 12.47
CA GLY A 126 4.65 3.43 11.52
C GLY A 126 6.07 3.95 11.73
N PRO A 127 6.71 4.57 10.71
CA PRO A 127 8.08 5.07 10.85
C PRO A 127 8.29 6.13 11.95
N TRP A 128 7.23 6.80 12.38
CA TRP A 128 7.27 7.85 13.42
C TRP A 128 6.97 7.33 14.83
N VAL A 129 6.82 6.02 15.03
CA VAL A 129 6.51 5.45 16.36
C VAL A 129 7.52 5.89 17.43
N ASP A 130 8.78 5.95 17.09
CA ASP A 130 9.84 6.30 18.04
C ASP A 130 9.85 7.78 18.42
N GLU A 131 9.38 8.68 17.55
CA GLU A 131 9.23 10.10 17.88
C GLU A 131 8.23 10.31 19.03
N LEU A 132 7.08 9.62 18.98
CA LEU A 132 6.10 9.68 20.06
C LEU A 132 6.61 8.99 21.34
N ARG A 133 7.38 7.90 21.21
CA ARG A 133 8.01 7.24 22.37
C ARG A 133 9.07 8.13 23.03
N GLU A 134 9.81 8.92 22.23
CA GLU A 134 10.76 9.92 22.76
C GLU A 134 10.04 11.04 23.49
N GLN A 135 8.97 11.60 22.91
CA GLN A 135 8.13 12.62 23.58
C GLN A 135 7.55 12.10 24.90
N ASP A 136 7.14 10.83 24.95
CA ASP A 136 6.63 10.16 26.16
C ASP A 136 7.74 9.81 27.17
N GLY A 137 9.01 9.98 26.81
CA GLY A 137 10.15 9.53 27.63
C GLY A 137 10.26 8.02 27.79
N SER A 138 9.63 7.25 26.90
CA SER A 138 9.50 5.78 27.01
C SER A 138 10.34 5.00 25.99
N LYS A 139 11.12 5.67 25.14
CA LYS A 139 12.02 5.00 24.20
C LYS A 139 13.24 4.43 24.93
N SER A 140 13.34 3.11 25.00
CA SER A 140 14.48 2.40 25.60
C SER A 140 14.57 0.97 25.09
N GLY A 141 15.77 0.41 25.05
CA GLY A 141 16.08 -1.00 24.79
C GLY A 141 15.87 -1.46 23.35
N LYS A 142 14.79 -1.04 22.72
CA LYS A 142 14.47 -1.32 21.32
C LYS A 142 14.08 -0.06 20.60
N SER A 143 14.56 0.10 19.38
CA SER A 143 14.30 1.27 18.53
C SER A 143 14.00 0.86 17.09
N LEU A 144 13.47 1.79 16.29
CA LEU A 144 13.30 1.58 14.87
C LEU A 144 14.60 1.80 14.12
N HIS A 145 14.87 0.90 13.19
CA HIS A 145 15.87 1.06 12.13
C HIS A 145 15.14 1.13 10.80
N LEU A 146 15.24 2.26 10.11
CA LEU A 146 14.53 2.46 8.86
C LEU A 146 15.36 1.95 7.68
N THR A 147 14.74 1.15 6.82
CA THR A 147 15.31 0.81 5.51
C THR A 147 14.38 1.25 4.40
N LYS A 148 14.97 1.76 3.31
CA LYS A 148 14.26 2.23 2.13
C LYS A 148 14.14 1.11 1.10
N GLY A 149 12.93 0.90 0.58
CA GLY A 149 12.65 0.08 -0.58
C GLY A 149 12.01 0.91 -1.68
N ILE A 150 12.47 0.72 -2.92
CA ILE A 150 11.95 1.46 -4.07
C ILE A 150 11.34 0.53 -5.12
N HIS A 151 10.48 1.09 -5.96
CA HIS A 151 9.94 0.42 -7.14
C HIS A 151 10.00 1.36 -8.35
N LEU A 152 10.23 0.77 -9.51
CA LEU A 152 10.17 1.41 -10.81
C LEU A 152 8.94 0.90 -11.55
N VAL A 153 8.26 1.77 -12.28
CA VAL A 153 7.13 1.43 -13.15
C VAL A 153 7.53 1.65 -14.60
N ILE A 154 7.29 0.65 -15.44
CA ILE A 154 7.71 0.59 -16.83
C ILE A 154 6.48 0.20 -17.65
N ASP A 155 6.30 0.77 -18.83
CA ASP A 155 5.22 0.37 -19.73
C ASP A 155 5.34 -1.10 -20.12
N GLN A 156 4.22 -1.79 -20.21
CA GLN A 156 4.21 -3.20 -20.60
C GLN A 156 4.62 -3.40 -22.07
N ALA A 157 4.60 -2.35 -22.89
CA ALA A 157 5.17 -2.40 -24.23
C ALA A 157 6.69 -2.55 -24.21
N ASP A 158 7.38 -1.94 -23.23
CA ASP A 158 8.83 -2.06 -23.06
C ASP A 158 9.24 -3.27 -22.21
N PHE A 159 8.37 -3.67 -21.27
CA PHE A 159 8.58 -4.86 -20.45
C PHE A 159 7.32 -5.76 -20.42
N PRO A 160 7.04 -6.55 -21.48
CA PRO A 160 5.84 -7.35 -21.67
C PRO A 160 5.82 -8.63 -20.81
N LEU A 161 6.02 -8.49 -19.50
CA LEU A 161 6.02 -9.59 -18.56
C LEU A 161 4.64 -10.26 -18.51
N ARG A 162 4.61 -11.61 -18.63
CA ARG A 162 3.36 -12.37 -18.65
C ARG A 162 2.81 -12.68 -17.28
N GLN A 163 3.68 -12.81 -16.28
CA GLN A 163 3.31 -13.13 -14.90
C GLN A 163 4.34 -12.56 -13.93
N ALA A 164 3.99 -12.53 -12.64
CA ALA A 164 4.93 -12.10 -11.61
C ALA A 164 6.14 -13.03 -11.53
N VAL A 165 7.33 -12.45 -11.49
CA VAL A 165 8.60 -13.16 -11.33
C VAL A 165 9.30 -12.63 -10.09
N TYR A 166 9.75 -13.56 -9.23
CA TYR A 166 10.56 -13.28 -8.05
C TYR A 166 11.93 -13.90 -8.25
N PHE A 167 12.99 -13.11 -8.27
CA PHE A 167 14.32 -13.58 -8.67
C PHE A 167 15.40 -13.01 -7.75
N ASP A 168 16.48 -13.76 -7.58
CA ASP A 168 17.65 -13.35 -6.84
C ASP A 168 18.64 -12.60 -7.73
N VAL A 169 19.41 -11.73 -7.10
CA VAL A 169 20.50 -10.99 -7.71
C VAL A 169 21.83 -11.39 -7.09
N SER A 170 22.93 -11.06 -7.77
CA SER A 170 24.29 -11.52 -7.41
C SER A 170 24.74 -11.10 -6.00
N ASP A 171 24.12 -10.09 -5.41
CA ASP A 171 24.38 -9.64 -4.04
C ASP A 171 23.52 -10.34 -2.97
N GLY A 172 22.74 -11.35 -3.37
CA GLY A 172 21.88 -12.15 -2.49
C GLY A 172 20.53 -11.54 -2.15
N ARG A 173 20.21 -10.36 -2.68
CA ARG A 173 18.89 -9.75 -2.53
C ARG A 173 17.88 -10.37 -3.50
N MET A 174 16.60 -10.14 -3.22
CA MET A 174 15.50 -10.63 -4.05
C MET A 174 14.73 -9.45 -4.65
N ILE A 175 14.39 -9.56 -5.92
CA ILE A 175 13.63 -8.56 -6.68
C ILE A 175 12.35 -9.19 -7.22
N PHE A 176 11.27 -8.43 -7.23
CA PHE A 176 10.02 -8.75 -7.88
C PHE A 176 9.88 -7.95 -9.17
N ALA A 177 9.39 -8.59 -10.23
CA ALA A 177 8.83 -7.94 -11.41
C ALA A 177 7.39 -8.40 -11.55
N ILE A 178 6.43 -7.47 -11.58
CA ILE A 178 5.00 -7.79 -11.48
C ILE A 178 4.21 -6.98 -12.51
N PRO A 179 3.43 -7.65 -13.40
CA PRO A 179 2.53 -6.96 -14.32
C PRO A 179 1.30 -6.43 -13.58
N ARG A 180 0.90 -5.19 -13.88
CA ARG A 180 -0.29 -4.54 -13.32
C ARG A 180 -0.81 -3.45 -14.24
N GLU A 181 -2.09 -3.54 -14.65
CA GLU A 181 -2.82 -2.47 -15.34
C GLU A 181 -2.05 -1.88 -16.56
N GLY A 182 -1.50 -2.74 -17.43
CA GLY A 182 -0.73 -2.31 -18.59
C GLY A 182 0.71 -1.85 -18.30
N LYS A 183 1.15 -1.97 -17.08
CA LYS A 183 2.52 -1.68 -16.61
C LYS A 183 3.19 -2.92 -16.03
N THR A 184 4.49 -2.90 -15.97
CA THR A 184 5.30 -3.82 -15.14
C THR A 184 6.05 -3.00 -14.11
N TYR A 185 5.85 -3.29 -12.82
CA TYR A 185 6.63 -2.65 -11.77
C TYR A 185 7.67 -3.60 -11.20
N VAL A 186 8.83 -3.04 -10.87
CA VAL A 186 9.99 -3.80 -10.42
C VAL A 186 10.52 -3.22 -9.12
N GLY A 187 10.86 -4.06 -8.18
CA GLY A 187 11.45 -3.70 -6.88
C GLY A 187 11.77 -4.96 -6.07
N THR A 188 12.51 -4.87 -5.03
CA THR A 188 12.76 -3.66 -4.28
C THR A 188 14.21 -3.59 -3.81
N THR A 189 14.68 -2.41 -3.49
CA THR A 189 15.91 -2.23 -2.71
C THR A 189 15.68 -2.51 -1.22
N ASP A 190 16.74 -2.60 -0.44
CA ASP A 190 16.71 -2.67 1.03
C ASP A 190 17.97 -1.95 1.56
N THR A 191 17.90 -0.61 1.61
CA THR A 191 19.02 0.25 1.95
C THR A 191 18.76 0.99 3.26
N ASN A 192 19.76 1.07 4.14
CA ASN A 192 19.67 1.85 5.37
C ASN A 192 19.28 3.29 5.07
N TYR A 193 18.35 3.85 5.84
CA TYR A 193 17.82 5.18 5.58
C TYR A 193 17.89 6.08 6.81
N LYS A 194 18.42 7.29 6.61
CA LYS A 194 18.56 8.33 7.66
C LYS A 194 18.06 9.71 7.19
N GLY A 195 17.46 9.76 6.01
CA GLY A 195 16.93 11.01 5.44
C GLY A 195 15.56 11.38 5.97
N ASP A 196 14.89 12.29 5.27
CA ASP A 196 13.55 12.74 5.60
C ASP A 196 12.53 11.59 5.45
N ILE A 197 11.83 11.27 6.53
CA ILE A 197 10.83 10.21 6.57
C ILE A 197 9.63 10.52 5.67
N LEU A 198 9.29 11.79 5.48
CA LEU A 198 8.18 12.25 4.65
C LEU A 198 8.44 12.08 3.15
N GLU A 199 9.70 12.26 2.73
CA GLU A 199 10.08 12.26 1.32
C GLU A 199 11.28 11.36 1.03
N PRO A 200 11.15 10.04 1.22
CA PRO A 200 12.29 9.14 1.03
C PRO A 200 12.82 9.11 -0.42
N GLY A 201 11.99 9.42 -1.42
CA GLY A 201 12.38 9.57 -2.82
C GLY A 201 13.13 8.37 -3.42
N VAL A 202 13.25 8.35 -4.75
CA VAL A 202 14.06 7.38 -5.50
C VAL A 202 15.24 8.11 -6.13
N THR A 203 16.46 7.64 -5.88
CA THR A 203 17.68 8.22 -6.45
C THR A 203 18.05 7.54 -7.77
N GLU A 204 18.95 8.17 -8.54
CA GLU A 204 19.51 7.56 -9.75
C GLU A 204 20.21 6.24 -9.45
N GLU A 205 20.93 6.16 -8.33
CA GLU A 205 21.60 4.93 -7.89
C GLU A 205 20.59 3.79 -7.61
N ASP A 206 19.49 4.09 -6.91
CA ASP A 206 18.41 3.13 -6.67
C ASP A 206 17.82 2.62 -7.99
N ARG A 207 17.55 3.54 -8.93
CA ARG A 207 17.01 3.23 -10.28
C ARG A 207 17.97 2.32 -11.03
N ASP A 208 19.23 2.73 -11.14
CA ASP A 208 20.23 2.03 -11.96
C ASP A 208 20.51 0.63 -11.42
N TYR A 209 20.48 0.46 -10.09
CA TYR A 209 20.58 -0.85 -9.45
C TYR A 209 19.44 -1.78 -9.89
N ILE A 210 18.19 -1.32 -9.84
CA ILE A 210 17.02 -2.13 -10.23
C ILE A 210 17.02 -2.40 -11.74
N LEU A 211 17.34 -1.42 -12.59
CA LEU A 211 17.43 -1.60 -14.03
C LEU A 211 18.50 -2.63 -14.40
N LYS A 212 19.68 -2.52 -13.79
CA LYS A 212 20.77 -3.50 -13.99
C LYS A 212 20.33 -4.91 -13.60
N ALA A 213 19.79 -5.09 -12.41
CA ALA A 213 19.36 -6.39 -11.93
C ALA A 213 18.27 -7.01 -12.84
N THR A 214 17.37 -6.17 -13.37
CA THR A 214 16.32 -6.61 -14.29
C THR A 214 16.92 -7.03 -15.64
N ASN A 215 17.80 -6.22 -16.23
CA ASN A 215 18.49 -6.55 -17.48
C ASN A 215 19.38 -7.77 -17.37
N ASP A 216 19.95 -8.05 -16.19
CA ASP A 216 20.74 -9.25 -15.94
C ASP A 216 19.87 -10.54 -15.92
N MET A 217 18.60 -10.44 -15.48
CA MET A 217 17.68 -11.59 -15.41
C MET A 217 16.86 -11.81 -16.68
N PHE A 218 16.47 -10.74 -17.37
CA PHE A 218 15.57 -10.81 -18.52
C PHE A 218 16.29 -10.46 -19.81
N ASN A 219 15.82 -11.02 -20.92
CA ASN A 219 16.33 -10.72 -22.26
C ASN A 219 15.70 -9.45 -22.83
N ILE A 220 15.92 -8.34 -22.14
CA ILE A 220 15.46 -6.97 -22.46
C ILE A 220 16.59 -5.99 -22.20
N GLU A 221 16.44 -4.77 -22.69
CA GLU A 221 17.37 -3.66 -22.46
C GLU A 221 16.60 -2.43 -21.95
N LEU A 222 16.32 -2.46 -20.65
CA LEU A 222 15.71 -1.31 -19.98
C LEU A 222 16.74 -0.23 -19.68
N ARG A 223 16.36 1.01 -19.94
CA ARG A 223 17.14 2.22 -19.74
C ARG A 223 16.36 3.22 -18.90
N PRO A 224 17.02 4.27 -18.35
CA PRO A 224 16.36 5.28 -17.50
C PRO A 224 15.09 5.90 -18.11
N GLU A 225 15.07 6.12 -19.42
CA GLU A 225 13.94 6.70 -20.14
C GLU A 225 12.68 5.81 -20.20
N HIS A 226 12.80 4.51 -19.96
CA HIS A 226 11.66 3.58 -19.89
C HIS A 226 10.94 3.64 -18.54
N VAL A 227 11.49 4.35 -17.54
CA VAL A 227 10.88 4.50 -16.21
C VAL A 227 9.88 5.64 -16.22
N GLU A 228 8.59 5.32 -16.21
CA GLU A 228 7.51 6.30 -16.25
C GLU A 228 7.26 6.94 -14.89
N SER A 229 7.30 6.15 -13.83
CA SER A 229 7.08 6.60 -12.48
C SER A 229 7.82 5.73 -11.47
N THR A 230 7.94 6.22 -10.25
CA THR A 230 8.61 5.51 -9.17
C THR A 230 7.87 5.71 -7.85
N TRP A 231 8.06 4.81 -6.90
CA TRP A 231 7.74 5.07 -5.50
C TRP A 231 8.75 4.47 -4.55
N SER A 232 8.83 5.03 -3.38
CA SER A 232 9.65 4.54 -2.27
C SER A 232 8.83 4.42 -0.99
N GLY A 233 9.27 3.53 -0.12
CA GLY A 233 8.67 3.35 1.19
C GLY A 233 9.72 2.96 2.22
N LEU A 234 9.43 3.26 3.49
CA LEU A 234 10.31 2.95 4.61
C LEU A 234 9.79 1.74 5.39
N ARG A 235 10.67 0.79 5.66
CA ARG A 235 10.39 -0.35 6.55
C ARG A 235 10.89 -0.03 7.95
N PRO A 236 10.01 0.05 8.94
CA PRO A 236 10.39 0.24 10.34
C PRO A 236 10.78 -1.13 10.94
N LEU A 237 12.03 -1.53 10.77
CA LEU A 237 12.58 -2.74 11.37
C LEU A 237 12.89 -2.49 12.85
N ILE A 238 12.87 -3.53 13.67
CA ILE A 238 13.18 -3.42 15.10
C ILE A 238 14.65 -3.78 15.34
N HIS A 239 15.38 -2.82 15.88
CA HIS A 239 16.72 -3.00 16.41
C HIS A 239 16.68 -3.09 17.95
N GLU A 240 17.47 -3.96 18.53
CA GLU A 240 17.62 -4.11 19.98
C GLU A 240 19.01 -3.63 20.41
N ASP A 241 19.05 -2.76 21.41
CA ASP A 241 20.29 -2.17 21.88
C ASP A 241 21.31 -3.25 22.29
N GLY A 242 22.54 -3.11 21.84
CA GLY A 242 23.63 -4.07 22.11
C GLY A 242 23.70 -5.26 21.16
N LYS A 243 22.76 -5.40 20.19
CA LYS A 243 22.83 -6.39 19.11
C LYS A 243 23.50 -5.82 17.86
N ASP A 244 24.04 -6.74 17.03
CA ASP A 244 24.59 -6.35 15.73
C ASP A 244 23.49 -5.80 14.82
N PRO A 245 23.74 -4.72 14.05
CA PRO A 245 22.80 -4.18 13.08
C PRO A 245 22.29 -5.18 12.03
N SER A 246 22.99 -6.27 11.80
CA SER A 246 22.54 -7.37 10.94
C SER A 246 21.39 -8.21 11.55
N GLU A 247 21.17 -8.11 12.86
CA GLU A 247 20.13 -8.84 13.59
C GLU A 247 18.79 -8.11 13.66
N LEU A 248 18.43 -7.33 12.62
CA LEU A 248 17.17 -6.60 12.57
C LEU A 248 15.95 -7.54 12.52
N SER A 249 14.99 -7.29 13.40
CA SER A 249 13.76 -8.08 13.48
C SER A 249 12.67 -7.52 12.58
N ARG A 250 12.03 -8.41 11.80
CA ARG A 250 10.81 -8.12 11.04
C ARG A 250 9.53 -8.49 11.81
N LYS A 251 9.64 -8.86 13.09
CA LYS A 251 8.50 -9.13 13.95
C LYS A 251 7.88 -7.83 14.43
N ASP A 252 6.58 -7.87 14.72
CA ASP A 252 5.90 -6.77 15.38
C ASP A 252 6.18 -6.79 16.89
N GLU A 253 6.34 -5.60 17.47
CA GLU A 253 6.56 -5.39 18.89
C GLU A 253 5.51 -4.43 19.45
N ILE A 254 5.11 -4.67 20.72
CA ILE A 254 4.22 -3.77 21.47
C ILE A 254 4.96 -3.27 22.69
N PHE A 255 5.04 -1.96 22.84
CA PHE A 255 5.63 -1.26 23.97
C PHE A 255 4.53 -0.62 24.82
N VAL A 256 4.58 -0.82 26.12
CA VAL A 256 3.65 -0.18 27.07
C VAL A 256 4.45 0.67 28.02
N SER A 257 4.20 1.97 28.01
CA SER A 257 4.92 2.92 28.86
C SER A 257 4.31 3.09 30.25
N LYS A 258 5.05 3.75 31.14
CA LYS A 258 4.54 4.12 32.47
C LYS A 258 3.38 5.11 32.39
N SER A 259 3.31 5.95 31.37
CA SER A 259 2.20 6.86 31.11
C SER A 259 0.92 6.16 30.65
N GLY A 260 1.02 4.90 30.20
CA GLY A 260 -0.08 4.14 29.62
C GLY A 260 -0.16 4.23 28.10
N LEU A 261 0.75 4.97 27.44
CA LEU A 261 0.89 4.94 25.99
C LEU A 261 1.26 3.53 25.52
N MET A 262 0.51 2.99 24.58
CA MET A 262 0.81 1.72 23.92
C MET A 262 1.29 1.98 22.52
N SER A 263 2.51 1.56 22.19
CA SER A 263 3.09 1.70 20.85
C SER A 263 3.20 0.34 20.19
N ILE A 264 2.81 0.25 18.91
CA ILE A 264 2.99 -0.96 18.10
C ILE A 264 3.81 -0.62 16.87
N ALA A 265 4.84 -1.41 16.59
CA ALA A 265 5.76 -1.17 15.48
C ALA A 265 6.25 -2.47 14.85
N GLY A 266 6.85 -2.38 13.65
CA GLY A 266 7.36 -3.53 12.91
C GLY A 266 6.26 -4.34 12.23
N GLY A 267 6.59 -5.59 11.90
CA GLY A 267 5.70 -6.52 11.22
C GLY A 267 5.55 -6.27 9.72
N LYS A 268 4.69 -7.04 9.10
CA LYS A 268 4.32 -6.92 7.68
C LYS A 268 2.88 -6.50 7.56
N LEU A 269 2.53 -5.79 6.47
CA LEU A 269 1.15 -5.38 6.17
C LEU A 269 0.16 -6.56 6.28
N THR A 270 0.51 -7.72 5.77
CA THR A 270 -0.35 -8.93 5.83
C THR A 270 -0.66 -9.40 7.25
N GLY A 271 0.11 -8.97 8.25
CA GLY A 271 -0.11 -9.24 9.68
C GLY A 271 -1.03 -8.24 10.38
N TYR A 272 -1.45 -7.14 9.70
CA TYR A 272 -2.14 -5.99 10.30
C TYR A 272 -3.30 -6.36 11.23
N ARG A 273 -4.16 -7.29 10.82
CA ARG A 273 -5.33 -7.70 11.59
C ARG A 273 -4.94 -8.34 12.92
N LYS A 274 -3.94 -9.24 12.90
CA LYS A 274 -3.44 -9.90 14.13
C LYS A 274 -2.70 -8.93 15.03
N MET A 275 -1.96 -7.99 14.48
CA MET A 275 -1.31 -6.92 15.24
C MET A 275 -2.35 -6.08 15.97
N ALA A 276 -3.39 -5.64 15.26
CA ALA A 276 -4.50 -4.89 15.85
C ALA A 276 -5.25 -5.71 16.92
N GLU A 277 -5.55 -6.99 16.67
CA GLU A 277 -6.20 -7.89 17.63
C GLU A 277 -5.39 -7.99 18.92
N ARG A 278 -4.08 -8.15 18.84
CA ARG A 278 -3.21 -8.26 20.03
C ARG A 278 -3.24 -7.01 20.89
N ILE A 279 -3.03 -5.85 20.30
CA ILE A 279 -2.99 -4.59 21.07
C ILE A 279 -4.37 -4.24 21.64
N ILE A 280 -5.47 -4.50 20.92
CA ILE A 280 -6.82 -4.25 21.42
C ILE A 280 -7.20 -5.22 22.53
N ASN A 281 -6.76 -6.47 22.48
CA ASN A 281 -6.95 -7.41 23.59
C ASN A 281 -6.25 -6.92 24.87
N MET A 282 -5.04 -6.33 24.75
CA MET A 282 -4.36 -5.71 25.90
C MET A 282 -5.14 -4.50 26.43
N VAL A 283 -5.74 -3.69 25.59
CA VAL A 283 -6.64 -2.59 25.99
C VAL A 283 -7.85 -3.13 26.73
N ALA A 284 -8.48 -4.19 26.24
CA ALA A 284 -9.64 -4.82 26.87
C ALA A 284 -9.29 -5.37 28.27
N GLU A 285 -8.12 -6.00 28.42
CA GLU A 285 -7.63 -6.46 29.72
C GLU A 285 -7.37 -5.32 30.71
N GLN A 286 -6.84 -4.19 30.24
CA GLN A 286 -6.66 -3.00 31.08
C GLN A 286 -8.01 -2.46 31.56
N PHE A 287 -9.00 -2.32 30.69
CA PHE A 287 -10.35 -1.88 31.08
C PHE A 287 -11.00 -2.84 32.09
N LYS A 288 -10.79 -4.14 31.93
CA LYS A 288 -11.27 -5.13 32.90
C LYS A 288 -10.63 -4.92 34.29
N LYS A 289 -9.33 -4.63 34.34
CA LYS A 289 -8.60 -4.42 35.60
C LYS A 289 -8.91 -3.07 36.26
N GLU A 290 -9.08 -2.02 35.45
CA GLU A 290 -9.20 -0.65 35.93
C GLU A 290 -10.65 -0.21 36.19
N GLU A 291 -11.61 -0.72 35.39
CA GLU A 291 -13.00 -0.29 35.39
C GLU A 291 -14.01 -1.44 35.56
N ASP A 292 -13.54 -2.68 35.77
CA ASP A 292 -14.35 -3.93 35.76
C ASP A 292 -15.21 -4.06 34.48
N ARG A 293 -14.72 -3.50 33.37
CA ARG A 293 -15.42 -3.48 32.09
C ARG A 293 -14.95 -4.63 31.22
N ILE A 294 -15.87 -5.51 30.87
CA ILE A 294 -15.59 -6.70 30.05
C ILE A 294 -15.96 -6.42 28.59
N TYR A 295 -15.02 -6.71 27.70
CA TYR A 295 -15.23 -6.69 26.26
C TYR A 295 -15.24 -8.12 25.72
N LEU A 296 -16.05 -8.35 24.67
CA LEU A 296 -16.09 -9.64 23.97
C LEU A 296 -14.81 -9.85 23.16
N GLU A 297 -14.52 -11.10 22.84
CA GLU A 297 -13.41 -11.45 21.96
C GLU A 297 -13.56 -10.83 20.56
N SER A 298 -12.42 -10.59 19.91
CA SER A 298 -12.37 -10.03 18.56
C SER A 298 -13.06 -10.96 17.57
N ARG A 299 -13.94 -10.39 16.73
CA ARG A 299 -14.57 -11.07 15.60
C ARG A 299 -13.99 -10.66 14.24
N THR A 300 -12.92 -9.87 14.22
CA THR A 300 -12.36 -9.31 12.98
C THR A 300 -11.94 -10.36 11.96
N ARG A 301 -11.67 -11.60 12.40
CA ARG A 301 -11.37 -12.72 11.50
C ARG A 301 -12.56 -13.08 10.57
N HIS A 302 -13.78 -12.79 10.98
CA HIS A 302 -15.01 -13.16 10.29
C HIS A 302 -15.75 -11.97 9.69
N ILE A 303 -15.18 -10.76 9.80
CA ILE A 303 -15.74 -9.56 9.19
C ILE A 303 -15.31 -9.53 7.72
N LEU A 304 -16.27 -9.44 6.82
CA LEU A 304 -16.04 -9.08 5.43
C LEU A 304 -15.69 -7.60 5.37
N LEU A 305 -14.58 -7.28 4.74
CA LEU A 305 -14.23 -5.89 4.47
C LEU A 305 -15.23 -5.29 3.47
N GLY A 306 -15.42 -3.98 3.54
CA GLY A 306 -16.20 -3.25 2.54
C GLY A 306 -15.70 -3.57 1.13
N GLY A 307 -16.62 -3.71 0.18
CA GLY A 307 -16.27 -4.12 -1.18
C GLY A 307 -15.98 -5.62 -1.35
N GLY A 308 -15.82 -6.39 -0.28
CA GLY A 308 -15.60 -7.82 -0.32
C GLY A 308 -16.83 -8.63 -0.74
N HIS A 309 -16.62 -9.85 -1.21
CA HIS A 309 -17.70 -10.76 -1.60
C HIS A 309 -17.65 -12.04 -0.76
N LYS A 310 -18.80 -12.44 -0.19
CA LYS A 310 -18.94 -13.56 0.75
C LYS A 310 -18.50 -14.92 0.22
N ASP A 311 -18.58 -15.10 -1.11
CA ASP A 311 -18.22 -16.36 -1.75
C ASP A 311 -16.75 -16.42 -2.18
N GLY A 312 -15.92 -15.46 -1.72
CA GLY A 312 -14.50 -15.35 -2.02
C GLY A 312 -14.21 -15.13 -3.52
N SER A 313 -13.06 -15.57 -4.00
CA SER A 313 -12.61 -15.32 -5.38
C SER A 313 -13.55 -15.86 -6.46
N LYS A 314 -14.17 -17.01 -6.23
CA LYS A 314 -15.17 -17.58 -7.19
C LYS A 314 -16.44 -16.76 -7.24
N GLY A 315 -16.91 -16.31 -6.09
CA GLY A 315 -18.06 -15.44 -5.98
C GLY A 315 -17.79 -14.09 -6.63
N PHE A 316 -16.57 -13.53 -6.41
CA PHE A 316 -16.18 -12.27 -7.02
C PHE A 316 -16.10 -12.35 -8.55
N ALA A 317 -15.57 -13.44 -9.11
CA ALA A 317 -15.55 -13.64 -10.56
C ALA A 317 -16.96 -13.70 -11.19
N ARG A 318 -17.94 -14.26 -10.46
CA ARG A 318 -19.36 -14.24 -10.86
C ARG A 318 -19.92 -12.82 -10.75
N TYR A 319 -19.70 -12.16 -9.63
CA TYR A 319 -20.12 -10.80 -9.38
C TYR A 319 -19.62 -9.83 -10.47
N LEU A 320 -18.36 -9.95 -10.87
CA LEU A 320 -17.78 -9.15 -11.96
C LEU A 320 -18.60 -9.31 -13.24
N LYS A 321 -18.92 -10.55 -13.63
CA LYS A 321 -19.77 -10.82 -14.82
C LYS A 321 -21.18 -10.26 -14.70
N GLU A 322 -21.74 -10.22 -13.52
CA GLU A 322 -23.08 -9.66 -13.24
C GLU A 322 -23.09 -8.13 -13.27
N GLN A 323 -22.01 -7.50 -12.85
CA GLN A 323 -21.87 -6.04 -12.80
C GLN A 323 -21.44 -5.43 -14.13
N GLN A 324 -20.74 -6.18 -14.97
CA GLN A 324 -20.22 -5.70 -16.26
C GLN A 324 -21.33 -5.08 -17.15
N PRO A 325 -22.47 -5.73 -17.42
CA PRO A 325 -23.53 -5.14 -18.24
C PRO A 325 -24.16 -3.88 -17.62
N LYS A 326 -24.13 -3.77 -16.29
CA LYS A 326 -24.70 -2.60 -15.60
C LYS A 326 -23.85 -1.35 -15.83
N GLY A 327 -22.50 -1.50 -15.81
CA GLY A 327 -21.59 -0.41 -16.12
C GLY A 327 -21.65 0.01 -17.58
N GLU A 328 -21.66 -0.98 -18.49
CA GLU A 328 -21.80 -0.72 -19.93
C GLU A 328 -23.11 0.02 -20.29
N ALA A 329 -24.21 -0.32 -19.59
CA ALA A 329 -25.48 0.38 -19.75
C ALA A 329 -25.46 1.85 -19.30
N LEU A 330 -24.44 2.26 -18.54
CA LEU A 330 -24.18 3.65 -18.15
C LEU A 330 -23.29 4.41 -19.14
N GLY A 331 -22.86 3.76 -20.22
CA GLY A 331 -21.96 4.34 -21.21
C GLY A 331 -20.47 4.10 -20.95
N LEU A 332 -20.13 3.27 -19.96
CA LEU A 332 -18.75 2.88 -19.70
C LEU A 332 -18.27 1.82 -20.71
N SER A 333 -17.02 1.87 -21.10
CA SER A 333 -16.39 0.78 -21.85
C SER A 333 -16.22 -0.48 -20.96
N PRO A 334 -15.99 -1.66 -21.54
CA PRO A 334 -15.70 -2.88 -20.80
C PRO A 334 -14.50 -2.74 -19.84
N ASP A 335 -13.44 -2.05 -20.27
CA ASP A 335 -12.22 -1.85 -19.45
C ASP A 335 -12.49 -0.89 -18.29
N GLU A 336 -13.18 0.22 -18.51
CA GLU A 336 -13.57 1.17 -17.47
C GLU A 336 -14.50 0.51 -16.44
N THR A 337 -15.42 -0.31 -16.89
CA THR A 337 -16.31 -1.07 -16.03
C THR A 337 -15.53 -2.07 -15.17
N THR A 338 -14.60 -2.81 -15.79
CA THR A 338 -13.72 -3.76 -15.08
C THR A 338 -12.86 -3.04 -14.06
N TRP A 339 -12.27 -1.88 -14.42
CA TRP A 339 -11.48 -1.05 -13.53
C TRP A 339 -12.26 -0.63 -12.27
N LEU A 340 -13.52 -0.18 -12.43
CA LEU A 340 -14.39 0.17 -11.30
C LEU A 340 -14.72 -1.05 -10.43
N ILE A 341 -15.10 -2.19 -11.02
CA ILE A 341 -15.49 -3.38 -10.26
C ILE A 341 -14.32 -3.93 -9.45
N GLN A 342 -13.13 -4.01 -10.06
CA GLN A 342 -11.94 -4.53 -9.38
C GLN A 342 -11.48 -3.61 -8.25
N ARG A 343 -11.67 -2.30 -8.38
CA ARG A 343 -11.22 -1.32 -7.39
C ARG A 343 -12.20 -1.17 -6.23
N TYR A 344 -13.50 -1.21 -6.51
CA TYR A 344 -14.52 -0.95 -5.50
C TYR A 344 -15.27 -2.21 -5.01
N GLY A 345 -15.10 -3.35 -5.68
CA GLY A 345 -15.81 -4.59 -5.33
C GLY A 345 -17.32 -4.34 -5.27
N THR A 346 -17.97 -4.81 -4.21
CA THR A 346 -19.43 -4.62 -4.03
C THR A 346 -19.86 -3.17 -3.85
N ASN A 347 -18.95 -2.27 -3.53
CA ASN A 347 -19.23 -0.83 -3.45
C ASN A 347 -19.39 -0.18 -4.84
N VAL A 348 -19.08 -0.88 -5.93
CA VAL A 348 -19.23 -0.35 -7.30
C VAL A 348 -20.67 0.06 -7.62
N GLU A 349 -21.67 -0.56 -6.97
CA GLU A 349 -23.07 -0.20 -7.17
C GLU A 349 -23.35 1.25 -6.77
N ARG A 350 -22.71 1.74 -5.70
CA ARG A 350 -22.80 3.15 -5.31
C ARG A 350 -22.13 4.07 -6.33
N VAL A 351 -20.99 3.67 -6.90
CA VAL A 351 -20.34 4.42 -7.97
C VAL A 351 -21.25 4.51 -9.20
N TYR A 352 -21.92 3.41 -9.57
CA TYR A 352 -22.88 3.40 -10.68
C TYR A 352 -24.11 4.30 -10.41
N GLU A 353 -24.60 4.38 -9.17
CA GLU A 353 -25.66 5.31 -8.80
C GLU A 353 -25.22 6.77 -8.99
N LEU A 354 -24.01 7.12 -8.60
CA LEU A 354 -23.43 8.45 -8.80
C LEU A 354 -23.27 8.79 -10.28
N ILE A 355 -22.79 7.84 -11.09
CA ILE A 355 -22.69 8.00 -12.54
C ILE A 355 -24.09 8.17 -13.14
N ARG A 356 -25.08 7.37 -12.75
CA ARG A 356 -26.46 7.48 -13.26
C ARG A 356 -27.08 8.82 -12.96
N SER A 357 -26.86 9.34 -11.75
CA SER A 357 -27.49 10.59 -11.31
C SER A 357 -26.78 11.85 -11.80
N ARG A 358 -25.45 11.78 -12.00
CA ARG A 358 -24.62 12.97 -12.25
C ARG A 358 -23.66 12.83 -13.44
N GLY A 359 -23.65 11.70 -14.12
CA GLY A 359 -22.65 11.42 -15.20
C GLY A 359 -22.65 12.44 -16.33
N SER A 360 -23.78 13.12 -16.60
CA SER A 360 -23.85 14.21 -17.59
C SER A 360 -22.97 15.42 -17.23
N GLU A 361 -22.53 15.55 -15.98
CA GLU A 361 -21.64 16.62 -15.55
C GLU A 361 -20.17 16.33 -15.90
N ALA A 362 -19.79 15.08 -16.19
CA ALA A 362 -18.40 14.66 -16.42
C ALA A 362 -17.72 15.46 -17.54
N GLU A 363 -18.45 15.73 -18.62
CA GLU A 363 -17.96 16.51 -19.77
C GLU A 363 -17.56 17.94 -19.36
N ARG A 364 -18.31 18.57 -18.48
CA ARG A 364 -18.02 19.91 -17.95
C ARG A 364 -16.62 19.97 -17.30
N TYR A 365 -16.22 18.88 -16.64
CA TYR A 365 -14.93 18.77 -15.96
C TYR A 365 -13.86 18.08 -16.83
N GLN A 366 -14.18 17.73 -18.07
CA GLN A 366 -13.30 17.00 -19.00
C GLN A 366 -12.74 15.71 -18.39
N LEU A 367 -13.54 15.03 -17.55
CA LEU A 367 -13.18 13.78 -16.89
C LEU A 367 -13.79 12.58 -17.62
N PRO A 368 -13.05 11.47 -17.76
CA PRO A 368 -13.67 10.20 -18.13
C PRO A 368 -14.76 9.81 -17.13
N LEU A 369 -15.84 9.20 -17.62
CA LEU A 369 -17.02 8.91 -16.82
C LEU A 369 -16.72 8.03 -15.59
N HIS A 370 -15.83 7.06 -15.73
CA HIS A 370 -15.39 6.21 -14.62
C HIS A 370 -14.58 6.98 -13.56
N TRP A 371 -13.71 7.92 -13.96
CA TRP A 371 -12.99 8.77 -13.02
C TRP A 371 -13.92 9.75 -12.31
N PHE A 372 -14.86 10.33 -13.06
CA PHE A 372 -15.86 11.22 -12.48
C PHE A 372 -16.66 10.52 -11.37
N GLY A 373 -17.21 9.34 -11.66
CA GLY A 373 -17.95 8.56 -10.66
C GLY A 373 -17.08 8.11 -9.47
N ALA A 374 -15.83 7.70 -9.74
CA ALA A 374 -14.87 7.31 -8.73
C ALA A 374 -14.48 8.47 -7.81
N LEU A 375 -14.27 9.67 -8.36
CA LEU A 375 -13.95 10.87 -7.58
C LEU A 375 -15.13 11.30 -6.71
N LEU A 376 -16.35 11.31 -7.23
CA LEU A 376 -17.55 11.59 -6.42
C LEU A 376 -17.69 10.61 -5.26
N TYR A 377 -17.48 9.32 -5.52
CA TYR A 377 -17.49 8.31 -4.48
C TYR A 377 -16.35 8.51 -3.46
N GLY A 378 -15.17 8.89 -3.92
CA GLY A 378 -14.03 9.22 -3.08
C GLY A 378 -14.32 10.37 -2.11
N LEU A 379 -14.98 11.42 -2.61
CA LEU A 379 -15.42 12.57 -1.81
C LEU A 379 -16.52 12.18 -0.80
N GLU A 380 -17.48 11.35 -1.22
CA GLU A 380 -18.60 10.94 -0.37
C GLU A 380 -18.19 9.93 0.71
N ALA A 381 -17.37 8.93 0.37
CA ALA A 381 -17.21 7.72 1.17
C ALA A 381 -15.75 7.37 1.55
N GLU A 382 -14.74 8.05 0.99
CA GLU A 382 -13.35 7.67 1.14
C GLU A 382 -12.43 8.81 1.60
N LEU A 383 -13.00 9.85 2.20
CA LEU A 383 -12.26 10.96 2.82
C LEU A 383 -11.28 11.66 1.83
N VAL A 384 -11.66 11.79 0.57
CA VAL A 384 -10.88 12.56 -0.41
C VAL A 384 -11.04 14.04 -0.09
N MET A 385 -9.96 14.70 0.29
CA MET A 385 -9.92 16.11 0.66
C MET A 385 -8.92 16.90 -0.19
N GLN A 386 -7.95 16.23 -0.78
CA GLN A 386 -6.93 16.80 -1.65
C GLN A 386 -6.82 15.97 -2.93
N PRO A 387 -6.40 16.56 -4.07
CA PRO A 387 -6.29 15.83 -5.34
C PRO A 387 -5.38 14.61 -5.29
N GLY A 388 -4.28 14.67 -4.54
CA GLY A 388 -3.39 13.54 -4.31
C GLY A 388 -4.07 12.36 -3.61
N ASP A 389 -5.13 12.60 -2.81
CA ASP A 389 -5.90 11.50 -2.24
C ASP A 389 -6.56 10.67 -3.34
N PHE A 390 -7.14 11.33 -4.34
CA PHE A 390 -7.77 10.64 -5.47
C PHE A 390 -6.71 10.07 -6.43
N LEU A 391 -5.87 10.92 -7.01
CA LEU A 391 -4.96 10.56 -8.09
C LEU A 391 -3.94 9.50 -7.66
N ASN A 392 -3.42 9.60 -6.43
CA ASN A 392 -2.41 8.68 -5.90
C ASN A 392 -3.07 7.54 -5.10
N ARG A 393 -3.85 7.88 -4.05
CA ARG A 393 -4.24 6.92 -3.00
C ARG A 393 -5.57 6.20 -3.29
N ARG A 394 -6.39 6.65 -4.24
CA ARG A 394 -7.65 5.98 -4.63
C ARG A 394 -7.56 5.40 -6.03
N ALA A 395 -7.09 6.18 -6.99
CA ALA A 395 -6.95 5.74 -8.38
C ALA A 395 -5.61 5.04 -8.67
N SER A 396 -4.56 5.27 -7.86
CA SER A 396 -3.17 4.84 -8.12
C SER A 396 -2.63 5.33 -9.49
N ALA A 397 -3.25 6.34 -10.07
CA ALA A 397 -2.99 6.78 -11.43
C ALA A 397 -1.61 7.43 -11.56
N VAL A 398 -1.15 8.14 -10.54
CA VAL A 398 0.19 8.75 -10.52
C VAL A 398 1.29 7.69 -10.70
N PHE A 399 1.03 6.43 -10.32
CA PHE A 399 1.98 5.33 -10.50
C PHE A 399 1.74 4.54 -11.77
N PHE A 400 0.48 4.13 -12.04
CA PHE A 400 0.18 3.14 -13.07
C PHE A 400 -0.54 3.70 -14.31
N ASP A 401 -0.85 4.98 -14.31
CA ASP A 401 -1.49 5.67 -15.43
C ASP A 401 -1.09 7.16 -15.44
N TYR A 402 0.22 7.41 -15.32
CA TYR A 402 0.79 8.74 -15.20
C TYR A 402 0.33 9.73 -16.29
N PRO A 403 0.29 9.34 -17.59
CA PRO A 403 -0.18 10.25 -18.63
C PRO A 403 -1.63 10.72 -18.43
N ASN A 404 -2.52 9.84 -17.99
CA ASN A 404 -3.90 10.21 -17.70
C ASN A 404 -4.03 10.97 -16.37
N ALA A 405 -3.21 10.66 -15.37
CA ALA A 405 -3.16 11.44 -14.13
C ALA A 405 -2.80 12.90 -14.41
N GLU A 406 -1.79 13.15 -15.24
CA GLU A 406 -1.38 14.49 -15.66
C GLU A 406 -2.46 15.16 -16.52
N LYS A 407 -2.99 14.47 -17.54
CA LYS A 407 -4.01 14.97 -18.45
C LYS A 407 -5.29 15.42 -17.75
N TYR A 408 -5.75 14.69 -16.75
CA TYR A 408 -7.03 14.93 -16.08
C TYR A 408 -6.89 15.64 -14.73
N ALA A 409 -5.70 16.06 -14.33
CA ALA A 409 -5.45 16.75 -13.05
C ALA A 409 -6.30 18.01 -12.89
N ASP A 410 -6.39 18.84 -13.92
CA ASP A 410 -7.20 20.08 -13.90
C ASP A 410 -8.70 19.78 -13.75
N GLY A 411 -9.19 18.72 -14.37
CA GLY A 411 -10.57 18.26 -14.22
C GLY A 411 -10.89 17.78 -12.82
N VAL A 412 -9.96 17.05 -12.21
CA VAL A 412 -10.05 16.61 -10.80
C VAL A 412 -10.11 17.81 -9.87
N LEU A 413 -9.20 18.79 -10.07
CA LEU A 413 -9.21 20.05 -9.30
C LEU A 413 -10.52 20.81 -9.43
N ALA A 414 -11.02 20.98 -10.64
CA ALA A 414 -12.24 21.73 -10.91
C ALA A 414 -13.47 21.09 -10.27
N LEU A 415 -13.59 19.75 -10.33
CA LEU A 415 -14.67 19.01 -9.67
C LEU A 415 -14.53 19.13 -8.14
N MET A 416 -13.35 18.90 -7.58
CA MET A 416 -13.13 19.01 -6.12
C MET A 416 -13.41 20.40 -5.60
N ARG A 417 -12.98 21.45 -6.31
CA ARG A 417 -13.30 22.82 -5.97
C ARG A 417 -14.81 23.04 -5.89
N SER A 418 -15.55 22.55 -6.87
CA SER A 418 -17.03 22.68 -6.90
C SER A 418 -17.69 21.94 -5.75
N GLU A 419 -17.28 20.70 -5.44
CA GLU A 419 -17.87 19.85 -4.41
C GLU A 419 -17.51 20.29 -2.99
N LEU A 420 -16.27 20.73 -2.79
CA LEU A 420 -15.75 21.12 -1.48
C LEU A 420 -15.89 22.61 -1.19
N GLY A 421 -16.33 23.43 -2.18
CA GLY A 421 -16.54 24.86 -2.03
C GLY A 421 -15.25 25.64 -1.78
N TRP A 422 -14.12 25.23 -2.38
CA TRP A 422 -12.82 25.86 -2.14
C TRP A 422 -12.78 27.33 -2.52
N SER A 423 -12.16 28.10 -1.68
CA SER A 423 -11.69 29.45 -1.99
C SER A 423 -10.54 29.41 -3.01
N ALA A 424 -10.21 30.56 -3.59
CA ALA A 424 -9.07 30.67 -4.51
C ALA A 424 -7.73 30.29 -3.84
N GLU A 425 -7.58 30.55 -2.53
CA GLU A 425 -6.39 30.19 -1.77
C GLU A 425 -6.30 28.67 -1.57
N GLU A 426 -7.40 28.00 -1.23
CA GLU A 426 -7.45 26.54 -1.06
C GLU A 426 -7.20 25.82 -2.39
N GLU A 427 -7.76 26.34 -3.50
CA GLU A 427 -7.49 25.84 -4.86
C GLU A 427 -6.01 25.98 -5.21
N ALA A 428 -5.37 27.11 -4.91
CA ALA A 428 -3.94 27.30 -5.15
C ALA A 428 -3.08 26.29 -4.35
N LYS A 429 -3.40 26.07 -3.07
CA LYS A 429 -2.74 25.05 -2.23
C LYS A 429 -2.93 23.63 -2.78
N ALA A 430 -4.13 23.30 -3.25
CA ALA A 430 -4.43 22.03 -3.86
C ALA A 430 -3.64 21.80 -5.16
N ASN A 431 -3.48 22.85 -5.98
CA ASN A 431 -2.68 22.82 -7.19
C ASN A 431 -1.18 22.59 -6.89
N GLU A 432 -0.64 23.24 -5.86
CA GLU A 432 0.72 22.95 -5.41
C GLU A 432 0.89 21.52 -4.89
N SER A 433 -0.15 21.01 -4.22
CA SER A 433 -0.15 19.62 -3.73
C SER A 433 -0.06 18.60 -4.89
N ILE A 434 -0.80 18.83 -6.00
CA ILE A 434 -0.69 17.99 -7.19
C ILE A 434 0.73 18.01 -7.77
N LYS A 435 1.34 19.17 -7.91
CA LYS A 435 2.71 19.28 -8.44
C LYS A 435 3.68 18.46 -7.60
N ARG A 436 3.57 18.54 -6.26
CA ARG A 436 4.39 17.73 -5.36
C ARG A 436 4.17 16.22 -5.54
N GLU A 437 2.92 15.77 -5.74
CA GLU A 437 2.64 14.35 -6.02
C GLU A 437 3.30 13.90 -7.34
N PHE A 438 3.26 14.70 -8.41
CA PHE A 438 3.93 14.38 -9.67
C PHE A 438 5.46 14.42 -9.55
N ASP A 439 6.02 15.37 -8.81
CA ASP A 439 7.46 15.44 -8.59
C ASP A 439 7.98 14.28 -7.72
N ALA A 440 7.17 13.82 -6.76
CA ALA A 440 7.54 12.74 -5.86
C ALA A 440 7.73 11.37 -6.55
N VAL A 441 7.11 11.16 -7.72
CA VAL A 441 7.23 9.91 -8.49
C VAL A 441 8.35 9.94 -9.52
N ARG A 442 9.05 11.06 -9.66
CA ARG A 442 10.23 11.19 -10.51
C ARG A 442 11.48 10.75 -9.77
N VAL A 443 12.45 10.27 -10.54
CA VAL A 443 13.79 9.98 -9.98
C VAL A 443 14.45 11.30 -9.60
N LYS A 444 14.88 11.39 -8.34
CA LYS A 444 15.64 12.56 -7.87
C LYS A 444 17.09 12.45 -8.33
N SER A 445 17.62 13.50 -8.94
CA SER A 445 19.05 13.57 -9.23
C SER A 445 19.85 13.46 -7.91
N SER A 446 20.88 12.65 -7.93
CA SER A 446 21.80 12.55 -6.79
C SER A 446 22.50 13.90 -6.62
N VAL A 447 22.09 14.67 -5.61
CA VAL A 447 22.88 15.84 -5.19
C VAL A 447 24.16 15.27 -4.57
N PRO A 448 25.35 15.65 -5.03
CA PRO A 448 26.58 15.26 -4.36
C PRO A 448 26.53 15.80 -2.93
N SER A 449 26.64 14.90 -1.97
CA SER A 449 26.72 15.19 -0.53
C SER A 449 28.00 15.94 -0.17
#